data_c3016eda736cf542ae58e4112b1fcf71
#
_entry.id   c3016eda736cf542ae58e4112b1fcf71
#
_cell.length_a   1.000
_cell.length_b   1.000
_cell.length_c   1.000
_cell.angle_alpha   90.00
_cell.angle_beta   90.00
_cell.angle_gamma   90.00
#
_symmetry.space_group_name_H-M   'P 1'
#
loop_
_entity.id
_entity.type
_entity.pdbx_description
1 polymer ?
#
loop_
_entity_poly.entity_id
_entity_poly.type
_entity_poly.pdbx_seq_one_letter_code
_entity_poly.pdbx_strand_id
1 'polypeptide(L)'
;MHMASSKKDGNIYYSSFDKYPVNITELYSRSLTESYTEYLACSYYNINNNFYYIDMNITNMLMCILGNDVIAYSYYNTLGVALLIQKLKEICPNEAIDKLFKNINYRYSERFNEDNVYFISLIQNILVNMFIAKINNDSIYGITYEELMPFINFFKESLITYNGLKNNYPYFRNLPNLNQSLIKFNMFYENISNNINMHR
;
A
#
# COMPACT_ATOMS: atom_id res chain seq x y z
N MET A 1 1.41 20.91 0.97
CA MET A 1 2.34 19.79 0.69
C MET A 1 2.50 19.47 -0.79
N HIS A 2 1.42 19.46 -1.60
CA HIS A 2 1.57 19.23 -3.06
C HIS A 2 2.57 20.15 -3.74
N MET A 3 2.66 21.41 -3.34
CA MET A 3 3.64 22.36 -3.91
C MET A 3 5.09 21.98 -3.63
N ALA A 4 5.38 21.37 -2.48
CA ALA A 4 6.74 20.96 -2.13
C ALA A 4 7.24 19.75 -2.95
N SER A 5 6.32 18.97 -3.50
CA SER A 5 6.61 17.80 -4.34
C SER A 5 6.42 18.08 -5.84
N SER A 6 6.24 19.34 -6.22
CA SER A 6 6.02 19.72 -7.63
C SER A 6 7.30 20.19 -8.29
N LYS A 7 7.50 19.76 -9.53
CA LYS A 7 8.62 20.18 -10.39
C LYS A 7 8.09 20.68 -11.71
N LYS A 8 8.70 21.74 -12.23
CA LYS A 8 8.42 22.26 -13.58
C LYS A 8 9.59 21.94 -14.49
N ASP A 9 9.30 21.35 -15.65
CA ASP A 9 10.27 21.10 -16.71
C ASP A 9 9.69 21.64 -18.02
N GLY A 10 10.20 22.78 -18.47
CA GLY A 10 9.61 23.54 -19.58
C GLY A 10 8.18 23.97 -19.25
N ASN A 11 7.21 23.53 -20.08
CA ASN A 11 5.79 23.77 -19.89
C ASN A 11 5.06 22.62 -19.17
N ILE A 12 5.81 21.59 -18.73
CA ILE A 12 5.26 20.39 -18.10
C ILE A 12 5.42 20.52 -16.59
N TYR A 13 4.32 20.27 -15.86
CA TYR A 13 4.32 20.18 -14.41
C TYR A 13 4.28 18.72 -13.98
N TYR A 14 5.17 18.39 -13.07
CA TYR A 14 5.18 17.10 -12.37
C TYR A 14 4.78 17.37 -10.93
N SER A 15 3.92 16.54 -10.37
CA SER A 15 3.52 16.64 -8.97
C SER A 15 3.57 15.26 -8.33
N SER A 16 4.42 15.11 -7.33
CA SER A 16 4.48 13.90 -6.52
C SER A 16 4.70 12.63 -7.38
N PHE A 17 3.72 11.74 -7.41
CA PHE A 17 3.75 10.55 -8.25
C PHE A 17 3.20 10.80 -9.67
N ASP A 18 2.59 11.94 -9.91
CA ASP A 18 1.99 12.28 -11.21
C ASP A 18 3.03 12.83 -12.17
N LYS A 19 3.09 12.28 -13.37
CA LYS A 19 3.96 12.73 -14.45
C LYS A 19 3.12 13.15 -15.65
N TYR A 20 3.31 14.37 -16.17
CA TYR A 20 2.65 14.85 -17.37
C TYR A 20 3.64 14.88 -18.55
N PRO A 21 3.23 14.56 -19.79
CA PRO A 21 1.91 14.12 -20.24
C PRO A 21 1.57 12.68 -19.84
N VAL A 22 0.26 12.47 -19.68
CA VAL A 22 -0.33 11.24 -19.13
C VAL A 22 -0.19 10.10 -20.12
N ASN A 23 0.65 9.12 -19.79
CA ASN A 23 0.56 7.77 -20.37
C ASN A 23 -0.35 6.90 -19.49
N ILE A 24 -0.86 5.81 -20.02
CA ILE A 24 -1.83 4.93 -19.34
C ILE A 24 -1.35 4.45 -17.95
N THR A 25 -0.03 4.36 -17.74
CA THR A 25 0.59 4.05 -16.44
C THR A 25 0.48 5.17 -15.41
N GLU A 26 0.10 6.38 -15.78
CA GLU A 26 0.11 7.59 -14.94
C GLU A 26 -1.19 7.80 -14.19
N LEU A 27 -2.29 7.15 -14.61
CA LEU A 27 -3.53 7.10 -13.84
C LEU A 27 -3.37 6.37 -12.49
N TYR A 28 -2.31 5.57 -12.34
CA TYR A 28 -2.04 4.79 -11.12
C TYR A 28 -1.51 5.63 -9.95
N SER A 29 -1.09 6.85 -10.22
CA SER A 29 -0.36 7.66 -9.28
C SER A 29 -1.25 8.55 -8.41
N ARG A 30 -2.42 8.95 -8.88
CA ARG A 30 -3.25 9.95 -8.21
C ARG A 30 -3.76 9.49 -6.84
N SER A 31 -4.21 8.25 -6.71
CA SER A 31 -4.61 7.69 -5.43
C SER A 31 -3.45 7.72 -4.42
N LEU A 32 -2.25 7.33 -4.85
CA LEU A 32 -1.04 7.35 -4.00
C LEU A 32 -0.60 8.77 -3.68
N THR A 33 -0.70 9.71 -4.63
CA THR A 33 -0.39 11.12 -4.40
C THR A 33 -1.28 11.71 -3.32
N GLU A 34 -2.59 11.54 -3.43
CA GLU A 34 -3.55 12.06 -2.46
C GLU A 34 -3.36 11.41 -1.08
N SER A 35 -3.23 10.09 -1.04
CA SER A 35 -3.10 9.34 0.22
C SER A 35 -1.78 9.62 0.95
N TYR A 36 -0.66 9.70 0.23
CA TYR A 36 0.62 10.02 0.86
C TYR A 36 0.69 11.48 1.30
N THR A 37 0.06 12.40 0.55
CA THR A 37 -0.11 13.79 0.99
C THR A 37 -0.89 13.88 2.29
N GLU A 38 -1.98 13.12 2.40
CA GLU A 38 -2.78 13.07 3.63
C GLU A 38 -1.99 12.43 4.79
N TYR A 39 -1.29 11.31 4.53
CA TYR A 39 -0.39 10.70 5.51
C TYR A 39 0.62 11.71 6.08
N LEU A 40 1.29 12.46 5.22
CA LEU A 40 2.24 13.50 5.64
C LEU A 40 1.55 14.62 6.45
N ALA A 41 0.36 15.05 6.00
CA ALA A 41 -0.41 16.09 6.70
C ALA A 41 -0.87 15.61 8.08
N CYS A 42 -1.42 14.40 8.18
CA CYS A 42 -1.83 13.81 9.45
C CYS A 42 -0.64 13.62 10.40
N SER A 43 0.50 13.15 9.89
CA SER A 43 1.71 12.97 10.68
C SER A 43 2.29 14.28 11.18
N TYR A 44 2.30 15.34 10.35
CA TYR A 44 2.87 16.64 10.70
C TYR A 44 1.99 17.42 11.66
N TYR A 45 0.68 17.41 11.46
CA TYR A 45 -0.27 18.20 12.27
C TYR A 45 -0.92 17.41 13.41
N ASN A 46 -0.61 16.13 13.55
CA ASN A 46 -1.24 15.22 14.53
C ASN A 46 -2.78 15.22 14.43
N ILE A 47 -3.29 15.18 13.21
CA ILE A 47 -4.73 15.23 12.90
C ILE A 47 -5.22 13.84 12.55
N ASN A 48 -6.33 13.41 13.15
CA ASN A 48 -6.99 12.13 12.83
C ASN A 48 -8.12 12.27 11.79
N ASN A 49 -8.00 13.19 10.84
CA ASN A 49 -9.04 13.45 9.86
C ASN A 49 -8.67 12.78 8.54
N ASN A 50 -9.34 11.69 8.19
CA ASN A 50 -8.97 10.81 7.09
C ASN A 50 -9.99 10.88 5.95
N PHE A 51 -9.80 11.81 5.01
CA PHE A 51 -10.61 11.90 3.79
C PHE A 51 -10.33 10.74 2.81
N TYR A 52 -9.06 10.31 2.73
CA TYR A 52 -8.59 9.23 1.87
C TYR A 52 -8.27 7.95 2.64
N TYR A 53 -9.11 7.62 3.60
CA TYR A 53 -8.87 6.54 4.56
C TYR A 53 -8.46 5.19 3.92
N ILE A 54 -9.14 4.79 2.85
CA ILE A 54 -8.83 3.54 2.14
C ILE A 54 -7.49 3.65 1.44
N ASP A 55 -7.25 4.75 0.71
CA ASP A 55 -6.00 4.98 -0.02
C ASP A 55 -4.82 5.10 0.94
N MET A 56 -5.02 5.73 2.08
CA MET A 56 -4.00 5.86 3.11
C MET A 56 -3.60 4.48 3.69
N ASN A 57 -4.56 3.57 3.90
CA ASN A 57 -4.24 2.21 4.32
C ASN A 57 -3.49 1.41 3.24
N ILE A 58 -3.83 1.59 1.97
CA ILE A 58 -3.07 1.01 0.84
C ILE A 58 -1.62 1.54 0.87
N THR A 59 -1.45 2.83 1.06
CA THR A 59 -0.13 3.46 1.14
C THR A 59 0.66 2.97 2.35
N ASN A 60 0.04 2.83 3.51
CA ASN A 60 0.67 2.27 4.71
C ASN A 60 1.17 0.84 4.48
N MET A 61 0.35 -0.01 3.84
CA MET A 61 0.76 -1.36 3.50
C MET A 61 1.90 -1.38 2.49
N LEU A 62 1.90 -0.48 1.49
CA LEU A 62 3.02 -0.31 0.56
C LEU A 62 4.29 0.17 1.26
N MET A 63 4.19 1.07 2.25
CA MET A 63 5.34 1.49 3.06
C MET A 63 5.96 0.32 3.83
N CYS A 64 5.16 -0.63 4.33
CA CYS A 64 5.69 -1.85 4.95
C CYS A 64 6.45 -2.74 3.96
N ILE A 65 6.02 -2.78 2.70
CA ILE A 65 6.62 -3.63 1.66
C ILE A 65 7.88 -2.98 1.10
N LEU A 66 7.84 -1.69 0.80
CA LEU A 66 8.88 -0.98 0.07
C LEU A 66 9.84 -0.18 0.96
N GLY A 67 9.41 0.14 2.17
CA GLY A 67 10.04 1.12 3.04
C GLY A 67 9.52 2.54 2.80
N ASN A 68 9.38 3.30 3.90
CA ASN A 68 8.92 4.68 3.82
C ASN A 68 9.85 5.57 2.99
N ASP A 69 11.16 5.31 3.05
CA ASP A 69 12.17 6.09 2.32
C ASP A 69 11.99 5.98 0.80
N VAL A 70 11.63 4.81 0.30
CA VAL A 70 11.37 4.59 -1.14
C VAL A 70 10.13 5.38 -1.59
N ILE A 71 9.06 5.35 -0.78
CA ILE A 71 7.83 6.10 -1.04
C ILE A 71 8.11 7.61 -0.99
N ALA A 72 8.75 8.09 0.08
CA ALA A 72 9.10 9.49 0.26
C ALA A 72 10.01 10.00 -0.88
N TYR A 73 11.05 9.23 -1.21
CA TYR A 73 11.98 9.60 -2.28
C TYR A 73 11.27 9.72 -3.63
N SER A 74 10.40 8.75 -3.96
CA SER A 74 9.61 8.77 -5.19
C SER A 74 8.65 9.96 -5.24
N TYR A 75 8.00 10.26 -4.12
CA TYR A 75 7.06 11.36 -3.98
C TYR A 75 7.74 12.73 -4.17
N TYR A 76 8.82 12.99 -3.44
CA TYR A 76 9.50 14.30 -3.46
C TYR A 76 10.34 14.53 -4.72
N ASN A 77 10.82 13.49 -5.37
CA ASN A 77 11.61 13.60 -6.60
C ASN A 77 10.78 13.48 -7.87
N THR A 78 9.47 13.41 -7.76
CA THR A 78 8.53 13.35 -8.90
C THR A 78 8.87 12.22 -9.89
N LEU A 79 9.32 11.08 -9.36
CA LEU A 79 9.67 9.90 -10.17
C LEU A 79 8.44 9.09 -10.61
N GLY A 80 7.25 9.54 -10.22
CA GLY A 80 6.02 8.81 -10.43
C GLY A 80 6.05 7.46 -9.70
N VAL A 81 5.33 6.49 -10.20
CA VAL A 81 5.33 5.12 -9.66
C VAL A 81 6.46 4.25 -10.20
N ALA A 82 7.33 4.78 -11.08
CA ALA A 82 8.37 3.99 -11.75
C ALA A 82 9.34 3.34 -10.75
N LEU A 83 9.79 4.09 -9.74
CA LEU A 83 10.66 3.56 -8.70
C LEU A 83 9.93 2.50 -7.85
N LEU A 84 8.67 2.72 -7.52
CA LEU A 84 7.87 1.74 -6.77
C LEU A 84 7.73 0.44 -7.56
N ILE A 85 7.41 0.52 -8.85
CA ILE A 85 7.34 -0.64 -9.74
C ILE A 85 8.69 -1.37 -9.82
N GLN A 86 9.79 -0.62 -9.96
CA GLN A 86 11.13 -1.20 -9.99
C GLN A 86 11.43 -1.99 -8.71
N LYS A 87 11.12 -1.43 -7.54
CA LYS A 87 11.35 -2.08 -6.26
C LYS A 87 10.42 -3.28 -6.03
N LEU A 88 9.17 -3.21 -6.47
CA LEU A 88 8.25 -4.34 -6.39
C LEU A 88 8.69 -5.51 -7.26
N LYS A 89 9.37 -5.27 -8.40
CA LYS A 89 9.93 -6.34 -9.25
C LYS A 89 10.99 -7.21 -8.57
N GLU A 90 11.62 -6.68 -7.52
CA GLU A 90 12.56 -7.43 -6.69
C GLU A 90 11.84 -8.46 -5.77
N ILE A 91 10.54 -8.28 -5.55
CA ILE A 91 9.73 -9.03 -4.58
C ILE A 91 8.73 -9.97 -5.27
N CYS A 92 8.15 -9.55 -6.38
CA CYS A 92 7.01 -10.23 -7.00
C CYS A 92 6.98 -10.11 -8.53
N PRO A 93 6.25 -11.02 -9.22
CA PRO A 93 6.09 -10.99 -10.66
C PRO A 93 5.42 -9.72 -11.19
N ASN A 94 5.81 -9.28 -12.39
CA ASN A 94 5.23 -8.11 -13.06
C ASN A 94 3.70 -8.16 -13.14
N GLU A 95 3.11 -9.31 -13.37
CA GLU A 95 1.65 -9.48 -13.45
C GLU A 95 0.93 -9.10 -12.15
N ALA A 96 1.52 -9.40 -10.99
CA ALA A 96 0.97 -9.01 -9.69
C ALA A 96 1.06 -7.49 -9.48
N ILE A 97 2.14 -6.87 -9.96
CA ILE A 97 2.34 -5.42 -9.90
C ILE A 97 1.32 -4.70 -10.77
N ASP A 98 1.17 -5.15 -12.03
CA ASP A 98 0.21 -4.57 -12.97
C ASP A 98 -1.22 -4.70 -12.45
N LYS A 99 -1.58 -5.85 -11.88
CA LYS A 99 -2.88 -6.07 -11.24
C LYS A 99 -3.08 -5.14 -10.04
N LEU A 100 -2.06 -4.94 -9.21
CA LEU A 100 -2.14 -4.06 -8.06
C LEU A 100 -2.48 -2.63 -8.49
N PHE A 101 -1.64 -2.03 -9.33
CA PHE A 101 -1.83 -0.64 -9.75
C PHE A 101 -3.13 -0.44 -10.56
N LYS A 102 -3.48 -1.40 -11.42
CA LYS A 102 -4.73 -1.37 -12.17
C LYS A 102 -5.95 -1.35 -11.22
N ASN A 103 -5.95 -2.17 -10.18
CA ASN A 103 -7.05 -2.21 -9.21
C ASN A 103 -7.08 -0.95 -8.34
N ILE A 104 -5.92 -0.41 -7.94
CA ILE A 104 -5.84 0.88 -7.23
C ILE A 104 -6.48 1.99 -8.08
N ASN A 105 -6.16 2.02 -9.37
CA ASN A 105 -6.71 3.01 -10.29
C ASN A 105 -8.24 2.85 -10.47
N TYR A 106 -8.71 1.63 -10.75
CA TYR A 106 -10.15 1.37 -10.87
C TYR A 106 -10.89 1.74 -9.58
N ARG A 107 -10.37 1.34 -8.44
CA ARG A 107 -10.93 1.74 -7.15
C ARG A 107 -11.01 3.26 -6.99
N TYR A 108 -9.99 3.99 -7.38
CA TYR A 108 -9.97 5.44 -7.24
C TYR A 108 -10.95 6.12 -8.21
N SER A 109 -11.04 5.66 -9.47
CA SER A 109 -11.98 6.19 -10.46
C SER A 109 -13.45 5.92 -10.09
N GLU A 110 -13.72 4.73 -9.54
CA GLU A 110 -15.06 4.25 -9.18
C GLU A 110 -15.39 4.45 -7.68
N ARG A 111 -14.70 5.36 -7.00
CA ARG A 111 -14.79 5.54 -5.53
C ARG A 111 -16.18 5.82 -4.97
N PHE A 112 -17.12 6.21 -5.81
CA PHE A 112 -18.54 6.45 -5.44
C PHE A 112 -19.46 5.32 -5.87
N ASN A 113 -18.94 4.23 -6.45
CA ASN A 113 -19.70 3.09 -6.93
C ASN A 113 -19.58 1.90 -5.95
N GLU A 114 -20.63 1.08 -5.85
CA GLU A 114 -20.65 -0.15 -5.03
C GLU A 114 -19.59 -1.17 -5.48
N ASP A 115 -19.24 -1.22 -6.77
CA ASP A 115 -18.18 -2.06 -7.33
C ASP A 115 -16.79 -1.78 -6.75
N ASN A 116 -16.61 -0.62 -6.16
CA ASN A 116 -15.39 -0.24 -5.45
C ASN A 116 -14.95 -1.28 -4.40
N VAL A 117 -15.91 -1.90 -3.75
CA VAL A 117 -15.69 -2.92 -2.71
C VAL A 117 -14.97 -4.15 -3.24
N TYR A 118 -15.25 -4.55 -4.48
CA TYR A 118 -14.57 -5.65 -5.15
C TYR A 118 -13.07 -5.33 -5.37
N PHE A 119 -12.74 -4.15 -5.85
CA PHE A 119 -11.35 -3.73 -6.06
C PHE A 119 -10.57 -3.64 -4.75
N ILE A 120 -11.20 -3.21 -3.67
CA ILE A 120 -10.60 -3.18 -2.33
C ILE A 120 -10.14 -4.58 -1.91
N SER A 121 -10.97 -5.60 -2.11
CA SER A 121 -10.63 -6.98 -1.74
C SER A 121 -9.47 -7.53 -2.58
N LEU A 122 -9.42 -7.20 -3.87
CA LEU A 122 -8.33 -7.60 -4.75
C LEU A 122 -7.01 -6.93 -4.36
N ILE A 123 -7.03 -5.62 -4.09
CA ILE A 123 -5.85 -4.87 -3.65
C ILE A 123 -5.30 -5.47 -2.36
N GLN A 124 -6.17 -5.72 -1.37
CA GLN A 124 -5.76 -6.29 -0.08
C GLN A 124 -5.10 -7.66 -0.26
N ASN A 125 -5.70 -8.53 -1.08
CA ASN A 125 -5.14 -9.87 -1.31
C ASN A 125 -3.75 -9.80 -1.97
N ILE A 126 -3.57 -8.91 -2.93
CA ILE A 126 -2.28 -8.71 -3.59
C ILE A 126 -1.25 -8.17 -2.60
N LEU A 127 -1.59 -7.16 -1.80
CA LEU A 127 -0.68 -6.56 -0.82
C LEU A 127 -0.27 -7.57 0.27
N VAL A 128 -1.19 -8.40 0.76
CA VAL A 128 -0.85 -9.48 1.71
C VAL A 128 0.14 -10.48 1.10
N ASN A 129 -0.05 -10.87 -0.16
CA ASN A 129 0.87 -11.78 -0.84
C ASN A 129 2.26 -11.15 -1.03
N MET A 130 2.32 -9.88 -1.44
CA MET A 130 3.57 -9.15 -1.60
C MET A 130 4.31 -8.98 -0.28
N PHE A 131 3.60 -8.67 0.80
CA PHE A 131 4.18 -8.51 2.12
C PHE A 131 4.76 -9.83 2.63
N ILE A 132 4.04 -10.95 2.52
CA ILE A 132 4.54 -12.27 2.89
C ILE A 132 5.80 -12.64 2.09
N ALA A 133 5.79 -12.38 0.79
CA ALA A 133 6.95 -12.61 -0.06
C ALA A 133 8.16 -11.77 0.37
N LYS A 134 7.95 -10.50 0.70
CA LYS A 134 8.98 -9.58 1.20
C LYS A 134 9.60 -10.10 2.50
N ILE A 135 8.79 -10.44 3.50
CA ILE A 135 9.29 -10.93 4.79
C ILE A 135 10.05 -12.25 4.65
N ASN A 136 9.56 -13.16 3.80
CA ASN A 136 10.27 -14.42 3.53
C ASN A 136 11.62 -14.16 2.85
N ASN A 137 11.68 -13.23 1.89
CA ASN A 137 12.96 -12.87 1.25
C ASN A 137 13.95 -12.26 2.26
N ASP A 138 13.49 -11.32 3.09
CA ASP A 138 14.34 -10.68 4.11
C ASP A 138 14.90 -11.71 5.09
N SER A 139 14.09 -12.68 5.50
CA SER A 139 14.52 -13.79 6.35
C SER A 139 15.56 -14.70 5.67
N ILE A 140 15.45 -14.95 4.37
CA ILE A 140 16.46 -15.68 3.58
C ILE A 140 17.80 -14.92 3.56
N TYR A 141 17.77 -13.58 3.55
CA TYR A 141 18.98 -12.75 3.62
C TYR A 141 19.53 -12.56 5.04
N GLY A 142 18.99 -13.29 6.04
CA GLY A 142 19.53 -13.36 7.38
C GLY A 142 18.97 -12.33 8.36
N ILE A 143 17.93 -11.59 7.96
CA ILE A 143 17.22 -10.70 8.89
C ILE A 143 16.31 -11.56 9.77
N THR A 144 16.44 -11.44 11.08
CA THR A 144 15.65 -12.24 12.02
C THR A 144 14.20 -11.80 12.08
N TYR A 145 13.31 -12.69 12.48
CA TYR A 145 11.91 -12.34 12.65
C TYR A 145 11.68 -11.29 13.75
N GLU A 146 12.54 -11.27 14.79
CA GLU A 146 12.49 -10.22 15.81
C GLU A 146 12.73 -8.83 15.22
N GLU A 147 13.68 -8.69 14.30
CA GLU A 147 13.98 -7.44 13.61
C GLU A 147 12.85 -7.01 12.65
N LEU A 148 12.12 -8.00 12.09
CA LEU A 148 11.00 -7.76 11.19
C LEU A 148 9.67 -7.48 11.91
N MET A 149 9.55 -7.84 13.20
CA MET A 149 8.29 -7.72 13.96
C MET A 149 7.66 -6.31 13.95
N PRO A 150 8.42 -5.21 14.04
CA PRO A 150 7.81 -3.87 13.93
C PRO A 150 7.03 -3.65 12.62
N PHE A 151 7.59 -4.10 11.50
CA PHE A 151 6.94 -4.00 10.17
C PHE A 151 5.74 -4.95 10.08
N ILE A 152 5.86 -6.16 10.61
CA ILE A 152 4.79 -7.15 10.64
C ILE A 152 3.61 -6.64 11.46
N ASN A 153 3.86 -6.05 12.62
CA ASN A 153 2.83 -5.48 13.48
C ASN A 153 2.16 -4.26 12.84
N PHE A 154 2.93 -3.35 12.23
CA PHE A 154 2.37 -2.19 11.54
C PHE A 154 1.51 -2.59 10.34
N PHE A 155 1.94 -3.60 9.56
CA PHE A 155 1.12 -4.17 8.49
C PHE A 155 -0.16 -4.80 9.02
N LYS A 156 -0.07 -5.54 10.13
CA LYS A 156 -1.24 -6.14 10.81
C LYS A 156 -2.24 -5.09 11.25
N GLU A 157 -1.79 -4.00 11.85
CA GLU A 157 -2.64 -2.89 12.26
C GLU A 157 -3.34 -2.24 11.06
N SER A 158 -2.60 -1.97 9.99
CA SER A 158 -3.16 -1.43 8.75
C SER A 158 -4.19 -2.37 8.14
N LEU A 159 -3.94 -3.68 8.17
CA LEU A 159 -4.84 -4.70 7.66
C LEU A 159 -6.13 -4.81 8.51
N ILE A 160 -6.01 -4.75 9.84
CA ILE A 160 -7.15 -4.76 10.77
C ILE A 160 -7.99 -3.49 10.57
N THR A 161 -7.35 -2.34 10.46
CA THR A 161 -8.01 -1.06 10.21
C THR A 161 -8.77 -1.09 8.89
N TYR A 162 -8.15 -1.62 7.84
CA TYR A 162 -8.78 -1.81 6.54
C TYR A 162 -10.00 -2.74 6.61
N ASN A 163 -9.91 -3.83 7.38
CA ASN A 163 -11.04 -4.73 7.62
C ASN A 163 -12.12 -4.12 8.54
N GLY A 164 -11.73 -3.20 9.43
CA GLY A 164 -12.67 -2.46 10.30
C GLY A 164 -13.68 -1.63 9.52
N LEU A 165 -13.38 -1.28 8.28
CA LEU A 165 -14.33 -0.66 7.35
C LEU A 165 -15.61 -1.49 7.15
N LYS A 166 -15.57 -2.79 7.38
CA LYS A 166 -16.77 -3.67 7.37
C LYS A 166 -17.86 -3.17 8.30
N ASN A 167 -17.49 -2.56 9.41
CA ASN A 167 -18.46 -2.10 10.41
C ASN A 167 -19.13 -0.79 9.97
N ASN A 168 -18.45 0.02 9.19
CA ASN A 168 -18.93 1.32 8.73
C ASN A 168 -19.62 1.24 7.36
N TYR A 169 -19.33 0.20 6.58
CA TYR A 169 -19.89 0.00 5.24
C TYR A 169 -20.49 -1.39 5.14
N PRO A 170 -21.83 -1.54 5.17
CA PRO A 170 -22.52 -2.84 5.14
C PRO A 170 -22.13 -3.73 3.97
N TYR A 171 -21.78 -3.15 2.83
CA TYR A 171 -21.36 -3.85 1.59
C TYR A 171 -20.10 -4.71 1.79
N PHE A 172 -19.22 -4.35 2.73
CA PHE A 172 -18.00 -5.10 3.03
C PHE A 172 -18.25 -6.41 3.77
N ARG A 173 -19.41 -6.57 4.39
CA ARG A 173 -19.72 -7.75 5.25
C ARG A 173 -19.70 -9.06 4.47
N ASN A 174 -20.01 -9.02 3.17
CA ASN A 174 -20.21 -10.19 2.32
C ASN A 174 -19.06 -10.46 1.34
N LEU A 175 -17.89 -9.83 1.50
CA LEU A 175 -16.76 -10.06 0.62
C LEU A 175 -15.89 -11.23 1.13
N PRO A 176 -15.99 -12.41 0.50
CA PRO A 176 -15.21 -13.60 0.91
C PRO A 176 -13.71 -13.37 0.81
N ASN A 177 -13.27 -12.59 -0.16
CA ASN A 177 -11.84 -12.34 -0.40
C ASN A 177 -11.15 -11.50 0.70
N LEU A 178 -11.88 -10.58 1.36
CA LEU A 178 -11.36 -9.84 2.52
C LEU A 178 -11.06 -10.78 3.69
N ASN A 179 -11.95 -11.72 3.95
CA ASN A 179 -11.75 -12.72 5.00
C ASN A 179 -10.59 -13.66 4.67
N GLN A 180 -10.45 -14.07 3.41
CA GLN A 180 -9.35 -14.94 2.97
C GLN A 180 -7.98 -14.27 3.14
N SER A 181 -7.86 -13.00 2.80
CA SER A 181 -6.62 -12.23 2.97
C SER A 181 -6.22 -12.12 4.45
N LEU A 182 -7.20 -11.86 5.32
CA LEU A 182 -6.96 -11.79 6.76
C LEU A 182 -6.60 -13.16 7.35
N ILE A 183 -7.30 -14.22 6.96
CA ILE A 183 -6.98 -15.60 7.39
C ILE A 183 -5.56 -15.95 6.97
N LYS A 184 -5.20 -15.71 5.71
CA LYS A 184 -3.86 -15.98 5.19
C LYS A 184 -2.77 -15.22 5.96
N PHE A 185 -3.01 -13.96 6.25
CA PHE A 185 -2.07 -13.15 7.04
C PHE A 185 -1.95 -13.68 8.48
N ASN A 186 -3.05 -14.02 9.13
CA ASN A 186 -3.05 -14.54 10.50
C ASN A 186 -2.28 -15.87 10.58
N MET A 187 -2.48 -16.79 9.64
CA MET A 187 -1.70 -18.04 9.58
C MET A 187 -0.19 -17.77 9.45
N PHE A 188 0.18 -16.83 8.60
CA PHE A 188 1.57 -16.39 8.44
C PHE A 188 2.12 -15.80 9.75
N TYR A 189 1.37 -14.92 10.41
CA TYR A 189 1.73 -14.28 11.67
C TYR A 189 1.94 -15.29 12.80
N GLU A 190 1.02 -16.25 12.92
CA GLU A 190 1.10 -17.34 13.92
C GLU A 190 2.35 -18.21 13.71
N ASN A 191 2.67 -18.57 12.46
CA ASN A 191 3.88 -19.34 12.14
C ASN A 191 5.15 -18.59 12.56
N ILE A 192 5.26 -17.29 12.30
CA ILE A 192 6.40 -16.47 12.72
C ILE A 192 6.48 -16.42 14.25
N SER A 193 5.36 -16.13 14.91
CA SER A 193 5.31 -16.00 16.37
C SER A 193 5.71 -17.30 17.07
N ASN A 194 5.31 -18.44 16.53
CA ASN A 194 5.69 -19.75 17.04
C ASN A 194 7.20 -20.00 16.86
N ASN A 195 7.77 -19.65 15.72
CA ASN A 195 9.21 -19.79 15.46
C ASN A 195 10.04 -18.94 16.44
N ILE A 196 9.65 -17.71 16.70
CA ILE A 196 10.32 -16.84 17.68
C ILE A 196 10.28 -17.46 19.08
N ASN A 197 9.14 -18.02 19.48
CA ASN A 197 8.98 -18.62 20.81
C ASN A 197 9.75 -19.95 20.99
N MET A 198 10.03 -20.70 19.91
CA MET A 198 10.81 -21.93 19.97
C MET A 198 12.33 -21.69 20.10
N HIS A 199 12.79 -20.51 19.77
CA HIS A 199 14.21 -20.12 19.85
C HIS A 199 14.56 -19.31 21.11
N ARG A 200 13.61 -19.11 22.02
CA ARG A 200 13.79 -18.55 23.37
C ARG A 200 13.79 -19.62 24.43
#